data_9f2a295610b25fdd98826f35c4ce51cd
#
_entry.id   9f2a295610b25fdd98826f35c4ce51cd
#
_cell.length_a   1.000
_cell.length_b   1.000
_cell.length_c   1.000
_cell.angle_alpha   90.00
_cell.angle_beta   90.00
_cell.angle_gamma   90.00
#
_symmetry.space_group_name_H-M   'P 1'
#
loop_
_entity.id
_entity.type
_entity.pdbx_description
1 polymer ?
#
loop_
_entity_poly.entity_id
_entity_poly.type
_entity_poly.pdbx_seq_one_letter_code
_entity_poly.pdbx_strand_id
1 'polypeptide(L)'
;KKYGGWDNRKLVGFFERYCKVLFERYKDQVKYWMTFNEINNTLKLPYLAAGMVVADDANAPQRQYQAAHNMFVANALAVKSCHEMIPGAKIGCMLSLSTAYPNTCRPEDVMETYQLRQRSLFFSDVMLRGRYPSYIDRKWEELGVQVQMEPGDFELIAQNTNDYLAFSYYMTSTHIAGMKIRSNTGGHIGADNPYLEKSKWGWPIDPVGLRFVCNELYDRYQKPMFIAENGLGTADTIDSDGRIRDTARMEYLKKHIEALQQAVADGCDIFGYTWWGPIDIVSAGTGEMEKRYGFIYVDKDNQGNGTLRRRKKDSFEYYKKVIASNGQDLELPAED
;
A
#
# COMPACT_ATOMS: atom_id res chain seq x y z
N LYS A 1 -21.07 3.68 -9.41
CA LYS A 1 -22.51 3.45 -9.07
C LYS A 1 -23.27 2.79 -10.23
N LYS A 2 -23.17 3.29 -11.49
CA LYS A 2 -23.94 2.78 -12.65
C LYS A 2 -23.71 1.30 -12.96
N TYR A 3 -22.51 0.79 -12.72
CA TYR A 3 -22.09 -0.56 -13.09
C TYR A 3 -21.80 -1.49 -11.90
N GLY A 4 -21.99 -1.03 -10.67
CA GLY A 4 -21.86 -1.83 -9.44
C GLY A 4 -20.46 -2.04 -8.90
N GLY A 5 -19.41 -1.70 -9.64
CA GLY A 5 -18.01 -1.89 -9.25
C GLY A 5 -17.27 -2.96 -10.07
N TRP A 6 -16.08 -3.37 -9.62
CA TRP A 6 -15.17 -4.22 -10.37
C TRP A 6 -15.60 -5.69 -10.51
N ASP A 7 -16.64 -6.14 -9.83
CA ASP A 7 -17.28 -7.43 -10.12
C ASP A 7 -18.02 -7.44 -11.49
N ASN A 8 -18.15 -6.28 -12.12
CA ASN A 8 -18.72 -6.15 -13.45
C ASN A 8 -17.60 -6.13 -14.52
N ARG A 9 -17.57 -7.14 -15.37
CA ARG A 9 -16.60 -7.32 -16.45
C ARG A 9 -16.45 -6.12 -17.40
N LYS A 10 -17.50 -5.33 -17.60
CA LYS A 10 -17.46 -4.13 -18.48
C LYS A 10 -16.41 -3.10 -18.05
N LEU A 11 -16.05 -3.09 -16.77
CA LEU A 11 -15.04 -2.15 -16.26
C LEU A 11 -13.66 -2.43 -16.84
N VAL A 12 -13.36 -3.65 -17.22
CA VAL A 12 -12.09 -4.03 -17.87
C VAL A 12 -11.83 -3.16 -19.10
N GLY A 13 -12.76 -3.13 -20.05
CA GLY A 13 -12.62 -2.31 -21.27
C GLY A 13 -12.69 -0.79 -21.00
N PHE A 14 -13.40 -0.37 -19.93
CA PHE A 14 -13.42 1.05 -19.56
C PHE A 14 -12.06 1.49 -19.01
N PHE A 15 -11.44 0.67 -18.19
CA PHE A 15 -10.12 0.94 -17.63
C PHE A 15 -9.03 0.94 -18.71
N GLU A 16 -9.06 -0.02 -19.64
CA GLU A 16 -8.14 -0.05 -20.77
C GLU A 16 -8.20 1.26 -21.58
N ARG A 17 -9.41 1.72 -21.94
CA ARG A 17 -9.57 2.99 -22.66
C ARG A 17 -9.05 4.18 -21.86
N TYR A 18 -9.34 4.22 -20.57
CA TYR A 18 -8.82 5.26 -19.68
C TYR A 18 -7.28 5.27 -19.66
N CYS A 19 -6.66 4.10 -19.49
CA CYS A 19 -5.20 3.98 -19.50
C CYS A 19 -4.59 4.44 -20.84
N LYS A 20 -5.16 4.03 -21.97
CA LYS A 20 -4.69 4.44 -23.31
C LYS A 20 -4.73 5.96 -23.50
N VAL A 21 -5.77 6.64 -23.03
CA VAL A 21 -5.84 8.10 -23.08
C VAL A 21 -4.74 8.75 -22.24
N LEU A 22 -4.47 8.24 -21.04
CA LEU A 22 -3.40 8.75 -20.18
C LEU A 22 -2.02 8.48 -20.80
N PHE A 23 -1.78 7.29 -21.31
CA PHE A 23 -0.52 6.92 -21.95
C PHE A 23 -0.23 7.82 -23.14
N GLU A 24 -1.20 8.02 -24.04
CA GLU A 24 -1.02 8.92 -25.19
C GLU A 24 -0.73 10.36 -24.76
N ARG A 25 -1.41 10.86 -23.73
CA ARG A 25 -1.23 12.24 -23.29
C ARG A 25 0.08 12.50 -22.55
N TYR A 26 0.60 11.52 -21.82
CA TYR A 26 1.73 11.71 -20.91
C TYR A 26 2.96 10.87 -21.28
N LYS A 27 2.99 10.20 -22.41
CA LYS A 27 4.08 9.31 -22.87
C LYS A 27 5.48 9.95 -22.82
N ASP A 28 5.56 11.25 -23.08
CA ASP A 28 6.82 11.99 -23.09
C ASP A 28 7.21 12.55 -21.71
N GLN A 29 6.34 12.42 -20.70
CA GLN A 29 6.52 13.02 -19.37
C GLN A 29 6.62 11.99 -18.26
N VAL A 30 5.96 10.82 -18.39
CA VAL A 30 5.86 9.81 -17.37
C VAL A 30 6.50 8.51 -17.84
N LYS A 31 7.52 8.07 -17.11
CA LYS A 31 8.23 6.81 -17.37
C LYS A 31 7.76 5.66 -16.51
N TYR A 32 7.38 5.95 -15.26
CA TYR A 32 6.94 4.94 -14.28
C TYR A 32 5.44 5.09 -14.00
N TRP A 33 4.71 4.00 -14.18
CA TRP A 33 3.26 3.93 -14.04
C TRP A 33 2.87 2.90 -12.99
N MET A 34 1.72 3.06 -12.37
CA MET A 34 1.08 2.05 -11.51
C MET A 34 -0.38 1.93 -11.90
N THR A 35 -0.93 0.70 -11.86
CA THR A 35 -2.31 0.45 -12.30
C THR A 35 -3.35 0.79 -11.24
N PHE A 36 -3.35 0.06 -10.14
CA PHE A 36 -4.32 0.19 -9.05
C PHE A 36 -3.64 0.54 -7.75
N ASN A 37 -4.22 1.48 -7.00
CA ASN A 37 -3.77 1.76 -5.64
C ASN A 37 -4.25 0.66 -4.71
N GLU A 38 -3.35 0.04 -3.96
CA GLU A 38 -3.64 -0.94 -2.91
C GLU A 38 -4.66 -2.01 -3.32
N ILE A 39 -4.45 -2.63 -4.48
CA ILE A 39 -5.40 -3.56 -5.12
C ILE A 39 -5.86 -4.69 -4.19
N ASN A 40 -5.02 -5.16 -3.27
CA ASN A 40 -5.34 -6.23 -2.33
C ASN A 40 -6.40 -5.81 -1.28
N ASN A 41 -6.69 -4.53 -1.14
CA ASN A 41 -7.80 -4.05 -0.33
C ASN A 41 -9.17 -4.40 -0.93
N THR A 42 -9.23 -4.91 -2.16
CA THR A 42 -10.47 -5.50 -2.73
C THR A 42 -11.09 -6.55 -1.82
N LEU A 43 -10.28 -7.32 -1.07
CA LEU A 43 -10.75 -8.34 -0.13
C LEU A 43 -11.02 -7.81 1.29
N LYS A 44 -10.63 -6.55 1.60
CA LYS A 44 -10.78 -5.98 2.94
C LYS A 44 -11.71 -4.76 2.94
N LEU A 45 -11.54 -3.89 1.95
CA LEU A 45 -12.23 -2.61 1.79
C LEU A 45 -12.75 -2.47 0.36
N PRO A 46 -13.68 -3.35 -0.08
CA PRO A 46 -14.12 -3.46 -1.49
C PRO A 46 -14.73 -2.16 -2.02
N TYR A 47 -15.30 -1.32 -1.16
CA TYR A 47 -15.83 -0.02 -1.58
C TYR A 47 -14.70 0.93 -2.03
N LEU A 48 -13.60 1.00 -1.27
CA LEU A 48 -12.47 1.89 -1.57
C LEU A 48 -11.62 1.37 -2.73
N ALA A 49 -11.30 0.07 -2.73
CA ALA A 49 -10.38 -0.52 -3.72
C ALA A 49 -11.06 -0.93 -5.02
N ALA A 50 -12.32 -1.35 -4.97
CA ALA A 50 -13.03 -1.91 -6.11
C ALA A 50 -14.38 -1.23 -6.44
N GLY A 51 -14.71 -0.13 -5.75
CA GLY A 51 -15.95 0.62 -5.97
C GLY A 51 -17.23 -0.20 -5.74
N MET A 52 -17.14 -1.26 -4.93
CA MET A 52 -18.22 -2.19 -4.67
C MET A 52 -18.85 -1.99 -3.30
N VAL A 53 -20.17 -1.89 -3.26
CA VAL A 53 -20.92 -2.07 -2.02
C VAL A 53 -21.21 -3.57 -1.89
N VAL A 54 -20.55 -4.19 -0.92
CA VAL A 54 -20.67 -5.63 -0.64
C VAL A 54 -21.31 -5.76 0.73
N ALA A 55 -22.43 -6.47 0.81
CA ALA A 55 -23.02 -6.85 2.09
C ALA A 55 -22.09 -7.85 2.80
N ASP A 56 -22.13 -7.85 4.13
CA ASP A 56 -21.41 -8.85 4.93
C ASP A 56 -22.24 -10.15 4.99
N ASP A 57 -22.27 -10.85 3.86
CA ASP A 57 -23.01 -12.09 3.66
C ASP A 57 -22.14 -13.18 3.00
N ALA A 58 -22.71 -14.36 2.85
CA ALA A 58 -22.01 -15.51 2.27
C ALA A 58 -21.58 -15.31 0.81
N ASN A 59 -22.14 -14.32 0.10
CA ASN A 59 -21.80 -14.02 -1.29
C ASN A 59 -20.66 -12.99 -1.43
N ALA A 60 -20.24 -12.37 -0.31
CA ALA A 60 -19.18 -11.38 -0.32
C ALA A 60 -17.85 -11.90 -0.91
N PRO A 61 -17.33 -13.09 -0.53
CA PRO A 61 -16.11 -13.62 -1.12
C PRO A 61 -16.20 -13.83 -2.63
N GLN A 62 -17.34 -14.37 -3.13
CA GLN A 62 -17.56 -14.58 -4.56
C GLN A 62 -17.41 -13.30 -5.36
N ARG A 63 -18.03 -12.21 -4.92
CA ARG A 63 -17.98 -10.91 -5.58
C ARG A 63 -16.59 -10.29 -5.50
N GLN A 64 -15.93 -10.39 -4.35
CA GLN A 64 -14.60 -9.84 -4.13
C GLN A 64 -13.54 -10.53 -5.00
N TYR A 65 -13.55 -11.87 -5.10
CA TYR A 65 -12.61 -12.60 -5.95
C TYR A 65 -12.93 -12.44 -7.44
N GLN A 66 -14.22 -12.30 -7.81
CA GLN A 66 -14.58 -11.94 -9.18
C GLN A 66 -14.05 -10.55 -9.56
N ALA A 67 -14.15 -9.58 -8.66
CA ALA A 67 -13.57 -8.25 -8.86
C ALA A 67 -12.06 -8.32 -9.00
N ALA A 68 -11.38 -9.06 -8.14
CA ALA A 68 -9.93 -9.26 -8.22
C ALA A 68 -9.52 -9.81 -9.59
N HIS A 69 -10.22 -10.84 -10.10
CA HIS A 69 -9.96 -11.39 -11.43
C HIS A 69 -10.13 -10.35 -12.54
N ASN A 70 -11.25 -9.62 -12.55
CA ASN A 70 -11.48 -8.58 -13.55
C ASN A 70 -10.40 -7.47 -13.48
N MET A 71 -9.95 -7.12 -12.28
CA MET A 71 -8.85 -6.17 -12.10
C MET A 71 -7.51 -6.73 -12.60
N PHE A 72 -7.23 -8.02 -12.45
CA PHE A 72 -6.03 -8.65 -13.03
C PHE A 72 -6.04 -8.61 -14.56
N VAL A 73 -7.18 -8.89 -15.18
CA VAL A 73 -7.34 -8.77 -16.64
C VAL A 73 -7.17 -7.32 -17.10
N ALA A 74 -7.78 -6.37 -16.41
CA ALA A 74 -7.62 -4.94 -16.69
C ALA A 74 -6.18 -4.47 -16.51
N ASN A 75 -5.48 -4.96 -15.48
CA ASN A 75 -4.05 -4.72 -15.28
C ASN A 75 -3.23 -5.24 -16.45
N ALA A 76 -3.45 -6.47 -16.89
CA ALA A 76 -2.71 -7.06 -18.01
C ALA A 76 -2.91 -6.27 -19.30
N LEU A 77 -4.12 -5.81 -19.59
CA LEU A 77 -4.40 -4.92 -20.73
C LEU A 77 -3.69 -3.56 -20.59
N ALA A 78 -3.64 -3.00 -19.39
CA ALA A 78 -2.93 -1.75 -19.15
C ALA A 78 -1.41 -1.94 -19.33
N VAL A 79 -0.84 -3.03 -18.82
CA VAL A 79 0.59 -3.37 -19.02
C VAL A 79 0.91 -3.51 -20.50
N LYS A 80 0.13 -4.29 -21.23
CA LYS A 80 0.25 -4.45 -22.67
C LYS A 80 0.23 -3.10 -23.40
N SER A 81 -0.81 -2.30 -23.15
CA SER A 81 -0.98 -1.00 -23.79
C SER A 81 0.15 -0.02 -23.42
N CYS A 82 0.65 -0.04 -22.19
CA CYS A 82 1.77 0.80 -21.75
C CYS A 82 3.03 0.47 -22.55
N HIS A 83 3.40 -0.80 -22.65
CA HIS A 83 4.60 -1.23 -23.37
C HIS A 83 4.51 -0.99 -24.88
N GLU A 84 3.31 -1.17 -25.48
CA GLU A 84 3.08 -0.91 -26.90
C GLU A 84 3.13 0.60 -27.23
N MET A 85 2.58 1.45 -26.36
CA MET A 85 2.45 2.89 -26.63
C MET A 85 3.64 3.72 -26.17
N ILE A 86 4.40 3.24 -25.16
CA ILE A 86 5.50 3.98 -24.53
C ILE A 86 6.72 3.05 -24.42
N PRO A 87 7.52 2.90 -25.47
CA PRO A 87 8.72 2.07 -25.44
C PRO A 87 9.66 2.47 -24.30
N GLY A 88 10.03 1.52 -23.44
CA GLY A 88 10.91 1.74 -22.30
C GLY A 88 10.23 2.24 -21.02
N ALA A 89 8.92 2.53 -21.03
CA ALA A 89 8.18 2.78 -19.80
C ALA A 89 8.10 1.53 -18.91
N LYS A 90 7.92 1.75 -17.62
CA LYS A 90 7.75 0.72 -16.61
C LYS A 90 6.41 0.86 -15.93
N ILE A 91 5.70 -0.25 -15.74
CA ILE A 91 4.39 -0.27 -15.12
C ILE A 91 4.35 -1.29 -13.98
N GLY A 92 4.07 -0.82 -12.76
CA GLY A 92 4.05 -1.60 -11.53
C GLY A 92 2.66 -1.95 -11.05
N CYS A 93 2.59 -2.93 -10.18
CA CYS A 93 1.45 -3.14 -9.28
C CYS A 93 1.70 -2.49 -7.93
N MET A 94 0.63 -2.20 -7.16
CA MET A 94 0.76 -1.57 -5.86
C MET A 94 -0.13 -2.26 -4.82
N LEU A 95 0.47 -2.60 -3.68
CA LEU A 95 -0.17 -3.30 -2.57
C LEU A 95 -0.20 -2.44 -1.30
N SER A 96 -1.24 -2.63 -0.48
CA SER A 96 -1.23 -2.26 0.93
C SER A 96 -0.56 -3.37 1.72
N LEU A 97 0.60 -3.11 2.32
CA LEU A 97 1.33 -4.10 3.09
C LEU A 97 1.37 -3.74 4.58
N SER A 98 0.69 -4.57 5.35
CA SER A 98 0.85 -4.69 6.79
C SER A 98 1.21 -6.15 7.04
N THR A 99 2.52 -6.45 7.05
CA THR A 99 2.94 -7.82 7.31
C THR A 99 2.57 -8.24 8.73
N ALA A 100 2.29 -9.53 8.91
CA ALA A 100 1.93 -10.08 10.21
C ALA A 100 3.08 -10.91 10.76
N TYR A 101 3.37 -10.73 12.04
CA TYR A 101 4.20 -11.63 12.82
C TYR A 101 3.35 -12.67 13.56
N PRO A 102 3.84 -13.91 13.76
CA PRO A 102 3.21 -14.81 14.71
C PRO A 102 3.36 -14.23 16.12
N ASN A 103 2.29 -14.33 16.92
CA ASN A 103 2.32 -13.83 18.31
C ASN A 103 3.30 -14.62 19.18
N THR A 104 3.44 -15.89 18.90
CA THR A 104 4.41 -16.78 19.56
C THR A 104 5.06 -17.71 18.54
N CYS A 105 6.07 -18.48 19.00
CA CYS A 105 6.69 -19.53 18.18
C CYS A 105 5.85 -20.83 18.12
N ARG A 106 4.60 -20.84 18.59
CA ARG A 106 3.70 -22.00 18.41
C ARG A 106 3.51 -22.28 16.93
N PRO A 107 3.63 -23.55 16.47
CA PRO A 107 3.46 -23.90 15.07
C PRO A 107 2.16 -23.40 14.44
N GLU A 108 1.06 -23.38 15.21
CA GLU A 108 -0.24 -22.89 14.75
C GLU A 108 -0.20 -21.37 14.48
N ASP A 109 0.38 -20.57 15.39
CA ASP A 109 0.55 -19.12 15.20
C ASP A 109 1.39 -18.82 13.94
N VAL A 110 2.48 -19.58 13.75
CA VAL A 110 3.37 -19.45 12.59
C VAL A 110 2.64 -19.79 11.31
N MET A 111 1.91 -20.94 11.29
CA MET A 111 1.23 -21.41 10.07
C MET A 111 0.06 -20.51 9.66
N GLU A 112 -0.79 -20.10 10.61
CA GLU A 112 -1.89 -19.18 10.30
C GLU A 112 -1.40 -17.80 9.89
N THR A 113 -0.32 -17.31 10.49
CA THR A 113 0.32 -16.05 10.07
C THR A 113 0.84 -16.13 8.64
N TYR A 114 1.46 -17.23 8.25
CA TYR A 114 1.89 -17.47 6.88
C TYR A 114 0.71 -17.45 5.91
N GLN A 115 -0.38 -18.15 6.24
CA GLN A 115 -1.62 -18.17 5.42
C GLN A 115 -2.27 -16.78 5.33
N LEU A 116 -2.23 -15.99 6.42
CA LEU A 116 -2.74 -14.62 6.43
C LEU A 116 -1.97 -13.74 5.43
N ARG A 117 -0.64 -13.86 5.39
CA ARG A 117 0.19 -13.12 4.43
C ARG A 117 -0.12 -13.50 2.98
N GLN A 118 -0.42 -14.77 2.70
CA GLN A 118 -0.82 -15.23 1.36
C GLN A 118 -2.03 -14.47 0.81
N ARG A 119 -2.96 -14.01 1.65
CA ARG A 119 -4.14 -13.25 1.20
C ARG A 119 -3.77 -11.92 0.52
N SER A 120 -2.74 -11.24 1.03
CA SER A 120 -2.24 -10.00 0.40
C SER A 120 -1.33 -10.31 -0.79
N LEU A 121 -0.47 -11.32 -0.66
CA LEU A 121 0.48 -11.72 -1.70
C LEU A 121 -0.18 -12.40 -2.90
N PHE A 122 -1.41 -12.89 -2.78
CA PHE A 122 -2.20 -13.39 -3.90
C PHE A 122 -2.24 -12.42 -5.08
N PHE A 123 -2.42 -11.14 -4.81
CA PHE A 123 -2.50 -10.11 -5.85
C PHE A 123 -1.16 -9.93 -6.58
N SER A 124 -0.08 -9.78 -5.84
CA SER A 124 1.26 -9.68 -6.44
C SER A 124 1.72 -10.98 -7.09
N ASP A 125 1.33 -12.14 -6.57
CA ASP A 125 1.61 -13.41 -7.23
C ASP A 125 1.03 -13.45 -8.65
N VAL A 126 -0.23 -13.05 -8.82
CA VAL A 126 -0.86 -13.02 -10.13
C VAL A 126 -0.22 -11.94 -11.03
N MET A 127 -0.05 -10.73 -10.51
CA MET A 127 0.38 -9.59 -11.32
C MET A 127 1.86 -9.63 -11.70
N LEU A 128 2.74 -10.23 -10.88
CA LEU A 128 4.18 -10.31 -11.14
C LEU A 128 4.63 -11.64 -11.74
N ARG A 129 3.90 -12.73 -11.47
CA ARG A 129 4.25 -14.07 -11.97
C ARG A 129 3.39 -14.51 -13.15
N GLY A 130 2.31 -13.79 -13.46
CA GLY A 130 1.41 -14.09 -14.57
C GLY A 130 0.58 -15.36 -14.38
N ARG A 131 0.42 -15.83 -13.15
CA ARG A 131 -0.35 -17.06 -12.88
C ARG A 131 -0.95 -17.07 -11.49
N TYR A 132 -2.06 -17.76 -11.34
CA TYR A 132 -2.67 -18.01 -10.05
C TYR A 132 -1.78 -18.92 -9.19
N PRO A 133 -1.57 -18.60 -7.91
CA PRO A 133 -0.81 -19.46 -7.01
C PRO A 133 -1.65 -20.70 -6.61
N SER A 134 -1.00 -21.84 -6.45
CA SER A 134 -1.66 -23.12 -6.16
C SER A 134 -2.48 -23.15 -4.86
N TYR A 135 -2.17 -22.27 -3.91
CA TYR A 135 -2.93 -22.20 -2.64
C TYR A 135 -4.32 -21.57 -2.79
N ILE A 136 -4.61 -20.91 -3.94
CA ILE A 136 -5.88 -20.21 -4.10
C ILE A 136 -7.05 -21.18 -4.34
N ASP A 137 -6.80 -22.30 -5.02
CA ASP A 137 -7.83 -23.29 -5.35
C ASP A 137 -8.48 -23.83 -4.08
N ARG A 138 -7.65 -24.25 -3.11
CA ARG A 138 -8.14 -24.67 -1.79
C ARG A 138 -8.92 -23.56 -1.09
N LYS A 139 -8.43 -22.31 -1.19
CA LYS A 139 -9.10 -21.18 -0.54
C LYS A 139 -10.46 -20.88 -1.16
N TRP A 140 -10.59 -21.00 -2.47
CA TRP A 140 -11.87 -20.84 -3.17
C TRP A 140 -12.84 -21.96 -2.85
N GLU A 141 -12.34 -23.20 -2.77
CA GLU A 141 -13.14 -24.36 -2.34
C GLU A 141 -13.70 -24.15 -0.91
N GLU A 142 -12.85 -23.77 0.05
CA GLU A 142 -13.25 -23.47 1.43
C GLU A 142 -14.31 -22.35 1.53
N LEU A 143 -14.28 -21.39 0.62
CA LEU A 143 -15.20 -20.24 0.60
C LEU A 143 -16.40 -20.43 -0.35
N GLY A 144 -16.47 -21.53 -1.10
CA GLY A 144 -17.50 -21.75 -2.12
C GLY A 144 -17.43 -20.78 -3.30
N VAL A 145 -16.24 -20.26 -3.62
CA VAL A 145 -16.00 -19.27 -4.68
C VAL A 145 -15.78 -19.95 -6.03
N GLN A 146 -16.48 -19.47 -7.06
CA GLN A 146 -16.33 -19.90 -8.46
C GLN A 146 -16.15 -18.67 -9.34
N VAL A 147 -14.89 -18.26 -9.55
CA VAL A 147 -14.58 -17.09 -10.37
C VAL A 147 -14.89 -17.37 -11.85
N GLN A 148 -15.70 -16.53 -12.46
CA GLN A 148 -16.00 -16.59 -13.89
C GLN A 148 -14.85 -15.96 -14.68
N MET A 149 -14.28 -16.73 -15.60
CA MET A 149 -13.16 -16.32 -16.45
C MET A 149 -13.55 -16.48 -17.92
N GLU A 150 -13.11 -15.57 -18.76
CA GLU A 150 -13.33 -15.65 -20.20
C GLU A 150 -12.14 -16.38 -20.89
N PRO A 151 -12.38 -17.01 -22.05
CA PRO A 151 -11.29 -17.57 -22.85
C PRO A 151 -10.22 -16.51 -23.16
N GLY A 152 -8.96 -16.86 -22.93
CA GLY A 152 -7.82 -15.96 -23.15
C GLY A 152 -7.41 -15.11 -21.94
N ASP A 153 -8.16 -15.11 -20.84
CA ASP A 153 -7.80 -14.33 -19.63
C ASP A 153 -6.45 -14.79 -19.03
N PHE A 154 -6.23 -16.09 -18.95
CA PHE A 154 -4.98 -16.65 -18.41
C PHE A 154 -3.77 -16.29 -19.27
N GLU A 155 -3.89 -16.44 -20.58
CA GLU A 155 -2.82 -16.13 -21.54
C GLU A 155 -2.49 -14.64 -21.51
N LEU A 156 -3.52 -13.78 -21.41
CA LEU A 156 -3.32 -12.34 -21.31
C LEU A 156 -2.58 -11.95 -20.04
N ILE A 157 -2.98 -12.50 -18.89
CA ILE A 157 -2.31 -12.26 -17.59
C ILE A 157 -0.87 -12.80 -17.62
N ALA A 158 -0.65 -14.02 -18.17
CA ALA A 158 0.66 -14.64 -18.23
C ALA A 158 1.66 -13.85 -19.08
N GLN A 159 1.21 -13.25 -20.18
CA GLN A 159 2.06 -12.53 -21.13
C GLN A 159 2.31 -11.07 -20.73
N ASN A 160 1.53 -10.51 -19.82
CA ASN A 160 1.56 -9.08 -19.49
C ASN A 160 1.68 -8.87 -17.98
N THR A 161 2.83 -9.24 -17.42
CA THR A 161 3.15 -9.06 -16.00
C THR A 161 3.74 -7.66 -15.73
N ASN A 162 3.56 -7.19 -14.50
CA ASN A 162 4.11 -5.90 -14.08
C ASN A 162 5.65 -5.93 -13.99
N ASP A 163 6.28 -4.79 -14.27
CA ASP A 163 7.73 -4.63 -14.27
C ASP A 163 8.32 -4.56 -12.86
N TYR A 164 7.58 -3.98 -11.91
CA TYR A 164 8.03 -3.74 -10.54
C TYR A 164 6.88 -3.85 -9.54
N LEU A 165 7.23 -3.99 -8.28
CA LEU A 165 6.28 -3.98 -7.16
C LEU A 165 6.37 -2.66 -6.41
N ALA A 166 5.24 -1.95 -6.31
CA ALA A 166 5.07 -0.84 -5.38
C ALA A 166 4.23 -1.27 -4.18
N PHE A 167 4.43 -0.63 -3.04
CA PHE A 167 3.59 -0.88 -1.87
C PHE A 167 3.55 0.30 -0.91
N SER A 168 2.45 0.38 -0.14
CA SER A 168 2.36 1.20 1.06
C SER A 168 2.79 0.39 2.28
N TYR A 169 3.55 1.01 3.17
CA TYR A 169 3.97 0.44 4.44
C TYR A 169 3.83 1.47 5.56
N TYR A 170 3.04 1.15 6.58
CA TYR A 170 2.84 2.03 7.72
C TYR A 170 3.13 1.34 9.06
N MET A 171 2.84 0.04 9.13
CA MET A 171 2.91 -0.74 10.36
C MET A 171 2.97 -2.24 10.08
N THR A 172 3.33 -3.01 11.09
CA THR A 172 3.14 -4.45 11.14
C THR A 172 1.92 -4.80 11.99
N SER A 173 1.48 -6.05 11.92
CA SER A 173 0.45 -6.62 12.76
C SER A 173 0.97 -7.87 13.47
N THR A 174 0.24 -8.37 14.47
CA THR A 174 0.59 -9.62 15.17
C THR A 174 -0.64 -10.53 15.16
N HIS A 175 -0.45 -11.81 14.81
CA HIS A 175 -1.53 -12.77 14.68
C HIS A 175 -1.43 -13.90 15.70
N ILE A 176 -2.55 -14.21 16.33
CA ILE A 176 -2.74 -15.36 17.22
C ILE A 176 -3.62 -16.37 16.49
N ALA A 177 -3.25 -17.65 16.49
CA ALA A 177 -4.04 -18.71 15.87
C ALA A 177 -5.48 -18.75 16.41
N GLY A 178 -6.45 -18.86 15.50
CA GLY A 178 -7.88 -18.81 15.80
C GLY A 178 -8.44 -17.41 16.05
N MET A 179 -7.62 -16.35 16.00
CA MET A 179 -8.08 -14.98 16.17
C MET A 179 -8.93 -14.53 14.99
N LYS A 180 -10.15 -14.05 15.27
CA LYS A 180 -10.97 -13.41 14.24
C LYS A 180 -10.41 -12.05 13.89
N ILE A 181 -9.97 -11.89 12.63
CA ILE A 181 -9.51 -10.62 12.11
C ILE A 181 -10.74 -9.72 11.90
N ARG A 182 -10.83 -8.64 12.67
CA ARG A 182 -11.85 -7.60 12.45
C ARG A 182 -11.27 -6.56 11.49
N SER A 183 -11.98 -6.28 10.41
CA SER A 183 -11.64 -5.13 9.57
C SER A 183 -12.15 -3.87 10.26
N ASN A 184 -11.25 -3.08 10.84
CA ASN A 184 -11.57 -1.75 11.32
C ASN A 184 -10.96 -0.74 10.34
N THR A 185 -11.80 0.13 9.79
CA THR A 185 -11.34 1.28 9.02
C THR A 185 -10.49 2.17 9.92
N GLY A 186 -9.19 2.26 9.65
CA GLY A 186 -8.28 3.19 10.32
C GLY A 186 -7.62 2.75 11.61
N GLY A 187 -7.93 1.57 12.14
CA GLY A 187 -7.32 1.03 13.36
C GLY A 187 -6.27 -0.06 13.11
N HIS A 188 -5.46 -0.36 14.13
CA HIS A 188 -4.56 -1.51 14.14
C HIS A 188 -5.37 -2.82 14.09
N ILE A 189 -4.96 -3.74 13.21
CA ILE A 189 -5.58 -5.06 13.05
C ILE A 189 -4.61 -6.10 13.59
N GLY A 190 -5.03 -6.88 14.58
CA GLY A 190 -4.21 -7.93 15.16
C GLY A 190 -4.04 -7.80 16.68
N ALA A 191 -3.25 -8.69 17.25
CA ALA A 191 -2.81 -8.59 18.64
C ALA A 191 -1.72 -7.51 18.78
N ASP A 192 -1.53 -7.05 19.99
CA ASP A 192 -0.48 -6.10 20.33
C ASP A 192 0.90 -6.76 20.26
N ASN A 193 1.85 -6.07 19.65
CA ASN A 193 3.26 -6.44 19.74
C ASN A 193 3.89 -5.70 20.92
N PRO A 194 4.31 -6.40 21.98
CA PRO A 194 4.83 -5.75 23.20
C PRO A 194 6.22 -5.12 23.01
N TYR A 195 6.87 -5.36 21.89
CA TYR A 195 8.22 -4.87 21.59
C TYR A 195 8.22 -3.60 20.72
N LEU A 196 7.03 -3.11 20.31
CA LEU A 196 6.90 -1.96 19.42
C LEU A 196 6.17 -0.81 20.09
N GLU A 197 6.72 0.38 19.94
CA GLU A 197 6.04 1.62 20.25
C GLU A 197 4.86 1.83 19.29
N LYS A 198 3.86 2.59 19.75
CA LYS A 198 2.67 2.89 18.95
C LYS A 198 2.49 4.39 18.79
N SER A 199 1.97 4.78 17.64
CA SER A 199 1.47 6.14 17.42
C SER A 199 0.25 6.43 18.31
N LYS A 200 -0.15 7.71 18.40
CA LYS A 200 -1.39 8.13 19.09
C LYS A 200 -2.64 7.35 18.62
N TRP A 201 -2.64 6.87 17.37
CA TRP A 201 -3.73 6.08 16.78
C TRP A 201 -3.52 4.57 16.90
N GLY A 202 -2.62 4.12 17.77
CA GLY A 202 -2.39 2.70 18.06
C GLY A 202 -1.64 1.92 16.96
N TRP A 203 -1.03 2.60 15.99
CA TRP A 203 -0.28 1.94 14.93
C TRP A 203 1.15 1.65 15.40
N PRO A 204 1.60 0.39 15.38
CA PRO A 204 2.97 0.04 15.71
C PRO A 204 3.96 0.71 14.77
N ILE A 205 5.04 1.25 15.33
CA ILE A 205 6.17 1.83 14.60
C ILE A 205 7.24 0.77 14.45
N ASP A 206 7.43 0.26 13.23
CA ASP A 206 8.29 -0.89 12.97
C ASP A 206 9.18 -0.70 11.74
N PRO A 207 10.32 -0.03 11.88
CA PRO A 207 11.28 0.09 10.78
C PRO A 207 11.89 -1.24 10.34
N VAL A 208 12.13 -2.16 11.30
CA VAL A 208 12.67 -3.51 11.00
C VAL A 208 11.69 -4.32 10.16
N GLY A 209 10.39 -4.14 10.41
CA GLY A 209 9.32 -4.75 9.61
C GLY A 209 9.35 -4.30 8.15
N LEU A 210 9.73 -3.04 7.86
CA LEU A 210 9.91 -2.57 6.49
C LEU A 210 11.08 -3.30 5.81
N ARG A 211 12.23 -3.44 6.48
CA ARG A 211 13.36 -4.23 5.95
C ARG A 211 12.97 -5.68 5.72
N PHE A 212 12.26 -6.29 6.66
CA PHE A 212 11.77 -7.65 6.54
C PHE A 212 10.86 -7.83 5.32
N VAL A 213 9.88 -6.93 5.11
CA VAL A 213 8.97 -6.95 3.96
C VAL A 213 9.73 -6.81 2.64
N CYS A 214 10.72 -5.90 2.57
CA CYS A 214 11.54 -5.75 1.36
C CYS A 214 12.27 -7.05 1.02
N ASN A 215 12.92 -7.69 1.99
CA ASN A 215 13.60 -8.96 1.78
C ASN A 215 12.63 -10.07 1.36
N GLU A 216 11.49 -10.24 2.08
CA GLU A 216 10.48 -11.24 1.74
C GLU A 216 9.94 -11.08 0.31
N LEU A 217 9.66 -9.86 -0.10
CA LEU A 217 9.13 -9.56 -1.44
C LEU A 217 10.18 -9.73 -2.52
N TYR A 218 11.41 -9.30 -2.25
CA TYR A 218 12.49 -9.43 -3.21
C TYR A 218 12.86 -10.90 -3.43
N ASP A 219 12.98 -11.70 -2.36
CA ASP A 219 13.18 -13.16 -2.46
C ASP A 219 12.08 -13.84 -3.26
N ARG A 220 10.82 -13.37 -3.08
CA ARG A 220 9.67 -13.96 -3.73
C ARG A 220 9.57 -13.66 -5.21
N TYR A 221 9.91 -12.44 -5.63
CA TYR A 221 9.62 -11.95 -6.98
C TYR A 221 10.84 -11.59 -7.81
N GLN A 222 11.99 -11.29 -7.19
CA GLN A 222 13.20 -10.81 -7.86
C GLN A 222 12.89 -9.65 -8.85
N LYS A 223 12.05 -8.71 -8.41
CA LYS A 223 11.63 -7.54 -9.17
C LYS A 223 12.00 -6.27 -8.44
N PRO A 224 12.32 -5.17 -9.16
CA PRO A 224 12.52 -3.87 -8.53
C PRO A 224 11.33 -3.46 -7.67
N MET A 225 11.60 -2.74 -6.58
CA MET A 225 10.58 -2.31 -5.62
C MET A 225 10.54 -0.79 -5.45
N PHE A 226 9.34 -0.28 -5.19
CA PHE A 226 9.09 1.12 -4.89
C PHE A 226 8.19 1.26 -3.66
N ILE A 227 8.69 1.96 -2.64
CA ILE A 227 7.87 2.29 -1.47
C ILE A 227 7.02 3.50 -1.83
N ALA A 228 5.78 3.24 -2.28
CA ALA A 228 4.88 4.27 -2.79
C ALA A 228 4.25 5.12 -1.69
N GLU A 229 4.07 4.53 -0.50
CA GLU A 229 3.54 5.25 0.65
C GLU A 229 4.21 4.76 1.93
N ASN A 230 4.63 5.72 2.76
CA ASN A 230 5.05 5.51 4.14
C ASN A 230 4.78 6.81 4.91
N GLY A 231 4.62 6.77 6.22
CA GLY A 231 4.40 7.97 6.99
C GLY A 231 3.83 7.73 8.38
N LEU A 232 3.89 8.78 9.20
CA LEU A 232 3.39 8.78 10.57
C LEU A 232 2.33 9.87 10.74
N GLY A 233 1.13 9.47 11.18
CA GLY A 233 0.11 10.41 11.63
C GLY A 233 0.44 10.92 13.03
N THR A 234 0.55 12.25 13.19
CA THR A 234 0.81 12.92 14.47
C THR A 234 -0.19 14.05 14.71
N ALA A 235 -0.43 14.39 15.97
CA ALA A 235 -1.21 15.56 16.35
C ALA A 235 -0.25 16.75 16.52
N ASP A 236 -0.05 17.49 15.46
CA ASP A 236 0.90 18.61 15.45
C ASP A 236 0.24 19.88 16.03
N THR A 237 1.01 20.65 16.78
CA THR A 237 0.62 21.93 17.37
C THR A 237 1.52 23.05 16.89
N ILE A 238 0.99 24.27 16.87
CA ILE A 238 1.79 25.48 16.63
C ILE A 238 2.29 25.97 17.99
N ASP A 239 3.59 26.05 18.15
CA ASP A 239 4.22 26.54 19.37
C ASP A 239 4.09 28.06 19.52
N SER A 240 4.42 28.59 20.70
CA SER A 240 4.33 30.03 21.00
C SER A 240 5.20 30.92 20.09
N ASP A 241 6.27 30.37 19.52
CA ASP A 241 7.13 31.05 18.54
C ASP A 241 6.64 30.90 17.08
N GLY A 242 5.51 30.20 16.88
CA GLY A 242 4.89 29.96 15.58
C GLY A 242 5.51 28.83 14.79
N ARG A 243 6.48 28.07 15.34
CA ARG A 243 7.06 26.86 14.76
C ARG A 243 6.13 25.65 15.00
N ILE A 244 6.34 24.62 14.24
CA ILE A 244 5.70 23.31 14.40
C ILE A 244 6.80 22.26 14.47
N ARG A 245 7.13 21.89 15.71
CA ARG A 245 8.18 20.92 16.04
C ARG A 245 7.59 19.51 15.97
N ASP A 246 7.77 18.86 14.84
CA ASP A 246 7.25 17.52 14.59
C ASP A 246 8.37 16.45 14.61
N THR A 247 9.18 16.46 15.66
CA THR A 247 10.36 15.60 15.88
C THR A 247 10.04 14.11 15.68
N ALA A 248 8.91 13.64 16.22
CA ALA A 248 8.50 12.24 16.06
C ALA A 248 8.36 11.82 14.60
N ARG A 249 7.94 12.74 13.71
CA ARG A 249 7.87 12.48 12.26
C ARG A 249 9.25 12.37 11.64
N MET A 250 10.18 13.22 12.05
CA MET A 250 11.57 13.17 11.58
C MET A 250 12.28 11.89 12.04
N GLU A 251 12.10 11.48 13.29
CA GLU A 251 12.62 10.23 13.84
C GLU A 251 12.05 8.99 13.13
N TYR A 252 10.74 8.99 12.87
CA TYR A 252 10.09 7.93 12.12
C TYR A 252 10.70 7.81 10.71
N LEU A 253 10.81 8.94 10.00
CA LEU A 253 11.39 8.99 8.66
C LEU A 253 12.84 8.47 8.69
N LYS A 254 13.68 8.97 9.61
CA LYS A 254 15.06 8.53 9.77
C LYS A 254 15.15 7.01 9.90
N LYS A 255 14.46 6.43 10.89
CA LYS A 255 14.50 4.99 11.18
C LYS A 255 14.03 4.15 9.99
N HIS A 256 13.03 4.62 9.22
CA HIS A 256 12.54 3.88 8.05
C HIS A 256 13.48 3.99 6.85
N ILE A 257 14.13 5.14 6.62
CA ILE A 257 15.15 5.26 5.57
C ILE A 257 16.40 4.42 5.94
N GLU A 258 16.83 4.39 7.19
CA GLU A 258 17.91 3.51 7.66
C GLU A 258 17.57 2.02 7.41
N ALA A 259 16.32 1.62 7.66
CA ALA A 259 15.85 0.26 7.37
C ALA A 259 15.88 -0.06 5.85
N LEU A 260 15.53 0.91 4.99
CA LEU A 260 15.65 0.76 3.53
C LEU A 260 17.11 0.68 3.06
N GLN A 261 18.00 1.45 3.64
CA GLN A 261 19.44 1.33 3.35
C GLN A 261 19.95 -0.07 3.68
N GLN A 262 19.50 -0.63 4.82
CA GLN A 262 19.85 -2.00 5.20
C GLN A 262 19.25 -3.02 4.24
N ALA A 263 18.01 -2.84 3.80
CA ALA A 263 17.40 -3.73 2.80
C ALA A 263 18.15 -3.70 1.46
N VAL A 264 18.61 -2.52 1.02
CA VAL A 264 19.48 -2.40 -0.16
C VAL A 264 20.80 -3.12 0.06
N ALA A 265 21.42 -2.98 1.24
CA ALA A 265 22.64 -3.70 1.59
C ALA A 265 22.44 -5.23 1.68
N ASP A 266 21.23 -5.70 2.02
CA ASP A 266 20.83 -7.11 1.95
C ASP A 266 20.71 -7.63 0.50
N GLY A 267 20.71 -6.74 -0.50
CA GLY A 267 20.63 -7.08 -1.92
C GLY A 267 19.28 -6.77 -2.58
N CYS A 268 18.36 -6.12 -1.88
CA CYS A 268 17.07 -5.72 -2.46
C CYS A 268 17.23 -4.59 -3.49
N ASP A 269 16.61 -4.74 -4.66
CA ASP A 269 16.54 -3.68 -5.68
C ASP A 269 15.39 -2.72 -5.36
N ILE A 270 15.70 -1.64 -4.63
CA ILE A 270 14.75 -0.59 -4.24
C ILE A 270 15.12 0.69 -4.97
N PHE A 271 14.28 1.14 -5.90
CA PHE A 271 14.60 2.30 -6.74
C PHE A 271 13.93 3.61 -6.29
N GLY A 272 13.08 3.60 -5.27
CA GLY A 272 12.46 4.83 -4.80
C GLY A 272 11.61 4.67 -3.56
N TYR A 273 11.35 5.83 -2.94
CA TYR A 273 10.55 5.99 -1.74
C TYR A 273 9.78 7.31 -1.79
N THR A 274 8.53 7.29 -1.39
CA THR A 274 7.70 8.49 -1.23
C THR A 274 6.96 8.48 0.10
N TRP A 275 6.76 9.71 0.62
CA TRP A 275 5.99 9.95 1.83
C TRP A 275 4.52 10.19 1.51
N TRP A 276 3.62 9.64 2.33
CA TRP A 276 2.18 9.85 2.21
C TRP A 276 1.77 11.24 2.69
N GLY A 277 1.06 11.98 1.83
CA GLY A 277 0.44 13.24 2.19
C GLY A 277 1.44 14.34 2.55
N PRO A 278 2.25 14.88 1.61
CA PRO A 278 3.25 15.92 1.90
C PRO A 278 2.64 17.21 2.46
N ILE A 279 1.36 17.43 2.22
CA ILE A 279 0.54 18.50 2.80
C ILE A 279 -0.51 17.85 3.68
N ASP A 280 -0.81 18.42 4.87
CA ASP A 280 -1.85 17.87 5.73
C ASP A 280 -3.19 17.77 5.01
N ILE A 281 -3.79 16.59 5.09
CA ILE A 281 -5.10 16.26 4.53
C ILE A 281 -5.95 15.55 5.58
N VAL A 282 -7.24 15.48 5.35
CA VAL A 282 -8.13 14.65 6.17
C VAL A 282 -7.69 13.19 6.06
N SER A 283 -7.50 12.52 7.20
CA SER A 283 -7.10 11.11 7.23
C SER A 283 -8.16 10.23 6.55
N ALA A 284 -7.75 9.46 5.55
CA ALA A 284 -8.63 8.53 4.84
C ALA A 284 -9.20 7.43 5.74
N GLY A 285 -8.45 7.02 6.77
CA GLY A 285 -8.85 5.94 7.67
C GLY A 285 -9.75 6.36 8.82
N THR A 286 -9.61 7.61 9.32
CA THR A 286 -10.33 8.07 10.52
C THR A 286 -11.28 9.24 10.27
N GLY A 287 -11.17 9.93 9.12
CA GLY A 287 -11.94 11.12 8.81
C GLY A 287 -11.50 12.37 9.61
N GLU A 288 -10.37 12.31 10.29
CA GLU A 288 -9.85 13.36 11.16
C GLU A 288 -8.81 14.23 10.45
N MET A 289 -8.90 15.54 10.61
CA MET A 289 -7.86 16.47 10.19
C MET A 289 -6.68 16.49 11.18
N GLU A 290 -6.93 16.19 12.44
CA GLU A 290 -5.91 16.14 13.51
C GLU A 290 -4.85 15.07 13.26
N LYS A 291 -5.19 13.98 12.59
CA LYS A 291 -4.23 12.92 12.20
C LYS A 291 -3.39 13.37 11.00
N ARG A 292 -2.38 14.18 11.28
CA ARG A 292 -1.57 14.88 10.30
C ARG A 292 -0.38 14.05 9.85
N TYR A 293 -0.20 13.95 8.55
CA TYR A 293 0.94 13.25 7.94
C TYR A 293 1.95 14.18 7.27
N GLY A 294 1.51 15.40 6.94
CA GLY A 294 2.23 16.31 6.05
C GLY A 294 3.47 16.94 6.67
N PHE A 295 4.38 17.34 5.82
CA PHE A 295 5.49 18.27 6.12
C PHE A 295 5.02 19.73 6.08
N ILE A 296 3.85 19.97 5.52
CA ILE A 296 3.19 21.27 5.44
C ILE A 296 1.91 21.20 6.26
N TYR A 297 1.87 21.97 7.32
CA TYR A 297 0.68 22.14 8.17
C TYR A 297 -0.40 22.90 7.43
N VAL A 298 -1.65 22.47 7.60
CA VAL A 298 -2.84 23.19 7.15
C VAL A 298 -3.67 23.58 8.36
N ASP A 299 -3.92 24.87 8.51
CA ASP A 299 -4.75 25.42 9.59
C ASP A 299 -6.21 25.05 9.40
N LYS A 300 -6.57 23.87 9.89
CA LYS A 300 -7.92 23.29 9.88
C LYS A 300 -8.05 22.27 11.00
N ASP A 301 -9.18 22.29 11.72
CA ASP A 301 -9.52 21.28 12.75
C ASP A 301 -10.49 20.20 12.24
N ASN A 302 -10.86 19.28 13.13
CA ASN A 302 -11.81 18.19 12.81
C ASN A 302 -13.23 18.67 12.56
N GLN A 303 -13.61 19.87 13.04
CA GLN A 303 -14.92 20.49 12.87
C GLN A 303 -14.99 21.33 11.57
N GLY A 304 -13.86 21.51 10.89
CA GLY A 304 -13.77 22.29 9.67
C GLY A 304 -13.41 23.76 9.87
N ASN A 305 -13.15 24.19 11.12
CA ASN A 305 -12.69 25.54 11.40
C ASN A 305 -11.22 25.72 11.01
N GLY A 306 -10.82 26.97 10.83
CA GLY A 306 -9.46 27.35 10.48
C GLY A 306 -9.40 28.19 9.20
N THR A 307 -8.22 28.72 8.91
CA THR A 307 -7.99 29.65 7.79
C THR A 307 -7.50 29.00 6.52
N LEU A 308 -7.21 27.68 6.55
CA LEU A 308 -6.53 26.91 5.49
C LEU A 308 -5.12 27.45 5.15
N ARG A 309 -4.56 28.35 5.97
CA ARG A 309 -3.17 28.78 5.80
C ARG A 309 -2.22 27.60 5.94
N ARG A 310 -1.18 27.61 5.10
CA ARG A 310 -0.16 26.58 5.08
C ARG A 310 1.11 27.09 5.73
N ARG A 311 1.76 26.24 6.54
CA ARG A 311 3.06 26.51 7.17
C ARG A 311 3.96 25.29 7.00
N LYS A 312 5.24 25.50 6.74
CA LYS A 312 6.24 24.45 6.81
C LYS A 312 6.38 23.99 8.26
N LYS A 313 6.51 22.70 8.46
CA LYS A 313 6.93 22.10 9.73
C LYS A 313 8.44 21.91 9.73
N ASP A 314 9.04 21.60 10.86
CA ASP A 314 10.49 21.36 10.94
C ASP A 314 10.90 20.16 10.06
N SER A 315 10.06 19.14 9.97
CA SER A 315 10.24 18.00 9.08
C SER A 315 10.30 18.36 7.59
N PHE A 316 9.82 19.53 7.16
CA PHE A 316 9.92 19.97 5.77
C PHE A 316 11.38 20.16 5.34
N GLU A 317 12.15 20.91 6.11
CA GLU A 317 13.56 21.17 5.78
C GLU A 317 14.41 19.89 6.03
N TYR A 318 14.04 19.09 7.02
CA TYR A 318 14.67 17.78 7.25
C TYR A 318 14.48 16.82 6.05
N TYR A 319 13.25 16.64 5.55
CA TYR A 319 12.99 15.78 4.40
C TYR A 319 13.63 16.29 3.12
N LYS A 320 13.66 17.63 2.93
CA LYS A 320 14.39 18.24 1.82
C LYS A 320 15.88 17.88 1.85
N LYS A 321 16.52 17.89 3.03
CA LYS A 321 17.91 17.46 3.23
C LYS A 321 18.09 15.97 2.92
N VAL A 322 17.19 15.12 3.41
CA VAL A 322 17.19 13.68 3.14
C VAL A 322 17.10 13.41 1.62
N ILE A 323 16.21 14.10 0.92
CA ILE A 323 16.07 13.98 -0.55
C ILE A 323 17.36 14.43 -1.26
N ALA A 324 17.91 15.59 -0.89
CA ALA A 324 19.09 16.15 -1.52
C ALA A 324 20.34 15.27 -1.37
N SER A 325 20.43 14.54 -0.24
CA SER A 325 21.51 13.59 0.02
C SER A 325 21.22 12.16 -0.49
N ASN A 326 20.10 11.94 -1.14
CA ASN A 326 19.62 10.59 -1.50
C ASN A 326 19.61 9.64 -0.29
N GLY A 327 19.13 10.13 0.86
CA GLY A 327 19.01 9.37 2.09
C GLY A 327 20.33 9.18 2.86
N GLN A 328 21.46 9.77 2.43
CA GLN A 328 22.73 9.58 3.11
C GLN A 328 22.88 10.46 4.37
N ASP A 329 22.32 11.65 4.37
CA ASP A 329 22.30 12.54 5.53
C ASP A 329 20.98 12.42 6.29
N LEU A 330 21.00 11.65 7.35
CA LEU A 330 19.86 11.38 8.25
C LEU A 330 20.06 11.99 9.65
N GLU A 331 21.04 12.90 9.81
CA GLU A 331 21.26 13.59 11.06
C GLU A 331 20.05 14.49 11.41
N LEU A 332 19.51 14.32 12.61
CA LEU A 332 18.40 15.18 13.07
C LEU A 332 18.90 16.58 13.38
N PRO A 333 18.08 17.63 13.21
CA PRO A 333 18.42 18.96 13.68
C PRO A 333 18.74 18.94 15.18
N ALA A 334 19.66 19.80 15.62
CA ALA A 334 19.88 20.00 17.05
C ALA A 334 18.56 20.50 17.70
N GLU A 335 18.30 20.00 18.91
CA GLU A 335 17.22 20.56 19.73
C GLU A 335 17.62 21.95 20.19
N ASP A 336 16.84 22.99 19.82
CA ASP A 336 16.97 24.37 20.26
C ASP A 336 16.30 24.58 21.64
#